data_b662a64f0d6cbabff91bcab3ff12a820
#
_entry.id   b662a64f0d6cbabff91bcab3ff12a820
#
_cell.length_a   1.000
_cell.length_b   1.000
_cell.length_c   1.000
_cell.angle_alpha   90.00
_cell.angle_beta   90.00
_cell.angle_gamma   90.00
#
_symmetry.space_group_name_H-M   'P 1'
#
loop_
_entity.id
_entity.type
_entity.pdbx_description
1 polymer ?
#
loop_
_entity_poly.entity_id
_entity_poly.type
_entity_poly.pdbx_seq_one_letter_code
_entity_poly.pdbx_strand_id
1 'polypeptide(L)'
;ECYHRARLYALRRQRWMCLGDLDSFERAESLGVHVLCLDLSIPFTAARARNEGANYLIQNKPNLDYIQFVDGDCIIYSDWPKKANDFMNGNIDYAIVCGRRRERYPENSIYNQLCDIEWDTSVGDALACGGDALIRVSAFQQVDGYDEGLIAGEEPEMCFRLRIKKWKIRRIDADMTLHDAAIVRFGQWWNRAKRAGYAYASSCYLHGLTVEVFKLKDVLSIVFWATCIPLLIALLAVYNPIFVVLLLVYPLQVLKVAWLNRHKKLGFRVTLFHAASIVIAKWPQFLGVVKFGFNTLFGRSGRLIEYK
;
A
#
# COMPACT_ATOMS: atom_id res chain seq x y z
N GLU A 1 15.45 -33.55 -5.53
CA GLU A 1 14.74 -33.62 -4.22
C GLU A 1 15.38 -32.65 -3.25
N CYS A 2 15.02 -31.41 -3.24
CA CYS A 2 15.24 -30.45 -2.14
C CYS A 2 14.09 -29.45 -2.18
N TYR A 3 12.90 -29.89 -1.81
CA TYR A 3 11.83 -29.00 -1.38
C TYR A 3 12.15 -28.54 0.05
N HIS A 4 12.96 -27.51 0.22
CA HIS A 4 12.94 -26.77 1.46
C HIS A 4 11.56 -26.12 1.58
N ARG A 5 10.77 -26.64 2.52
CA ARG A 5 9.49 -26.04 2.91
C ARG A 5 9.74 -24.60 3.34
N ALA A 6 9.47 -23.65 2.44
CA ALA A 6 9.34 -22.26 2.82
C ALA A 6 8.18 -22.20 3.84
N ARG A 7 8.51 -22.07 5.13
CA ARG A 7 7.51 -21.84 6.16
C ARG A 7 7.03 -20.42 6.00
N LEU A 8 5.80 -20.27 5.50
CA LEU A 8 5.13 -19.00 5.37
C LEU A 8 4.73 -18.51 6.76
N TYR A 9 5.25 -17.36 7.15
CA TYR A 9 4.81 -16.68 8.37
C TYR A 9 3.76 -15.66 7.98
N ALA A 10 2.50 -15.98 8.27
CA ALA A 10 1.39 -15.06 8.06
C ALA A 10 1.33 -14.09 9.24
N LEU A 11 1.75 -12.85 9.03
CA LEU A 11 1.51 -11.77 9.98
C LEU A 11 0.12 -11.20 9.71
N ARG A 12 -0.87 -11.59 10.47
CA ARG A 12 -2.22 -11.02 10.37
C ARG A 12 -2.22 -9.57 10.83
N ARG A 13 -2.81 -8.72 10.00
CA ARG A 13 -3.19 -7.36 10.30
C ARG A 13 -4.39 -7.40 11.22
N GLN A 14 -4.23 -7.55 12.56
CA GLN A 14 -5.38 -7.38 13.45
C GLN A 14 -5.02 -7.21 14.92
N ARG A 15 -5.86 -6.44 15.64
CA ARG A 15 -6.11 -6.37 17.07
C ARG A 15 -6.20 -7.75 17.80
N TRP A 16 -6.23 -8.82 17.08
CA TRP A 16 -6.62 -10.16 17.51
C TRP A 16 -5.47 -11.08 17.91
N MET A 17 -4.24 -10.70 17.63
CA MET A 17 -3.11 -11.61 17.92
C MET A 17 -2.76 -11.74 19.39
N CYS A 18 -3.42 -10.99 20.28
CA CYS A 18 -3.13 -11.11 21.71
C CYS A 18 -4.35 -11.22 22.65
N LEU A 19 -5.61 -11.11 22.21
CA LEU A 19 -6.72 -11.03 23.17
C LEU A 19 -8.05 -11.71 22.80
N GLY A 20 -8.17 -12.53 21.76
CA GLY A 20 -9.50 -13.03 21.53
C GLY A 20 -9.75 -14.02 20.40
N ASP A 21 -8.77 -14.36 19.59
CA ASP A 21 -8.93 -15.41 18.60
C ASP A 21 -7.98 -16.58 18.88
N LEU A 22 -8.27 -17.28 19.94
CA LEU A 22 -7.64 -18.56 20.30
C LEU A 22 -7.66 -19.52 19.09
N ASP A 23 -8.73 -19.53 18.32
CA ASP A 23 -8.89 -20.41 17.16
C ASP A 23 -7.83 -20.17 16.09
N SER A 24 -7.49 -18.91 15.79
CA SER A 24 -6.44 -18.58 14.80
C SER A 24 -5.04 -18.91 15.31
N PHE A 25 -4.79 -18.73 16.61
CA PHE A 25 -3.53 -19.09 17.25
C PHE A 25 -3.36 -20.62 17.25
N GLU A 26 -4.32 -21.36 17.77
CA GLU A 26 -4.30 -22.83 17.81
C GLU A 26 -4.20 -23.44 16.41
N ARG A 27 -4.90 -22.84 15.43
CA ARG A 27 -4.80 -23.28 14.04
C ARG A 27 -3.43 -23.03 13.44
N ALA A 28 -2.78 -21.91 13.72
CA ALA A 28 -1.43 -21.62 13.27
C ALA A 28 -0.43 -22.61 13.90
N GLU A 29 -0.53 -22.87 15.22
CA GLU A 29 0.31 -23.85 15.89
C GLU A 29 0.09 -25.26 15.36
N SER A 30 -1.17 -25.68 15.14
CA SER A 30 -1.49 -27.02 14.60
C SER A 30 -0.89 -27.24 13.19
N LEU A 31 -0.68 -26.16 12.43
CA LEU A 31 0.00 -26.18 11.12
C LEU A 31 1.52 -26.08 11.23
N GLY A 32 2.08 -26.06 12.45
CA GLY A 32 3.51 -25.90 12.71
C GLY A 32 4.04 -24.53 12.31
N VAL A 33 3.20 -23.52 12.33
CA VAL A 33 3.56 -22.11 12.09
C VAL A 33 4.04 -21.51 13.41
N HIS A 34 5.16 -20.80 13.36
CA HIS A 34 5.67 -20.06 14.51
C HIS A 34 4.88 -18.77 14.67
N VAL A 35 4.29 -18.55 15.84
CA VAL A 35 3.52 -17.36 16.16
C VAL A 35 4.36 -16.46 17.07
N LEU A 36 4.52 -15.19 16.67
CA LEU A 36 5.17 -14.18 17.50
C LEU A 36 4.10 -13.29 18.14
N CYS A 37 4.15 -13.21 19.48
CA CYS A 37 3.32 -12.29 20.23
C CYS A 37 4.01 -10.92 20.32
N LEU A 38 3.33 -9.88 19.86
CA LEU A 38 3.84 -8.52 19.98
C LEU A 38 3.52 -7.95 21.36
N ASP A 39 4.44 -7.14 21.91
CA ASP A 39 4.20 -6.39 23.13
C ASP A 39 3.06 -5.37 22.92
N LEU A 40 1.98 -5.52 23.68
CA LEU A 40 0.78 -4.68 23.59
C LEU A 40 0.95 -3.29 24.22
N SER A 41 1.99 -3.07 25.01
CA SER A 41 2.30 -1.75 25.58
C SER A 41 2.74 -0.75 24.50
N ILE A 42 3.22 -1.26 23.36
CA ILE A 42 3.66 -0.48 22.20
C ILE A 42 2.55 -0.50 21.14
N PRO A 43 2.16 0.66 20.59
CA PRO A 43 1.12 0.72 19.55
C PRO A 43 1.40 -0.20 18.37
N PHE A 44 0.36 -0.88 17.91
CA PHE A 44 0.47 -1.77 16.74
C PHE A 44 0.60 -0.96 15.45
N THR A 45 1.61 -1.33 14.63
CA THR A 45 1.72 -0.95 13.21
C THR A 45 2.05 -2.17 12.37
N ALA A 46 1.67 -2.17 11.09
CA ALA A 46 2.04 -3.24 10.16
C ALA A 46 3.56 -3.31 9.97
N ALA A 47 4.23 -2.16 9.97
CA ALA A 47 5.68 -2.03 9.93
C ALA A 47 6.37 -2.78 11.07
N ARG A 48 5.95 -2.49 12.32
CA ARG A 48 6.49 -3.17 13.50
C ARG A 48 6.27 -4.68 13.44
N ALA A 49 5.07 -5.12 13.08
CA ALA A 49 4.78 -6.56 12.99
C ALA A 49 5.66 -7.28 11.96
N ARG A 50 5.93 -6.63 10.81
CA ARG A 50 6.82 -7.17 9.78
C ARG A 50 8.28 -7.16 10.22
N ASN A 51 8.74 -6.12 10.90
CA ASN A 51 10.09 -6.05 11.45
C ASN A 51 10.34 -7.13 12.49
N GLU A 52 9.45 -7.29 13.47
CA GLU A 52 9.57 -8.34 14.50
C GLU A 52 9.64 -9.74 13.88
N GLY A 53 8.78 -10.03 12.89
CA GLY A 53 8.82 -11.29 12.16
C GLY A 53 10.11 -11.49 11.37
N ALA A 54 10.60 -10.46 10.69
CA ALA A 54 11.86 -10.51 9.95
C ALA A 54 13.05 -10.70 10.87
N ASN A 55 13.13 -9.94 11.95
CA ASN A 55 14.21 -10.02 12.94
C ASN A 55 14.28 -11.41 13.58
N TYR A 56 13.12 -11.97 13.95
CA TYR A 56 13.06 -13.33 14.45
C TYR A 56 13.61 -14.36 13.44
N LEU A 57 13.24 -14.25 12.17
CA LEU A 57 13.74 -15.14 11.12
C LEU A 57 15.24 -15.01 10.93
N ILE A 58 15.76 -13.78 10.86
CA ILE A 58 17.18 -13.50 10.65
C ILE A 58 18.02 -14.04 11.82
N GLN A 59 17.56 -13.88 13.06
CA GLN A 59 18.25 -14.40 14.26
C GLN A 59 18.26 -15.92 14.32
N ASN A 60 17.19 -16.58 13.91
CA ASN A 60 17.06 -18.03 14.01
C ASN A 60 17.46 -18.80 12.74
N LYS A 61 17.76 -18.09 11.64
CA LYS A 61 18.16 -18.65 10.34
C LYS A 61 19.31 -17.85 9.76
N PRO A 62 20.56 -18.06 10.22
CA PRO A 62 21.71 -17.22 9.87
C PRO A 62 22.06 -17.21 8.37
N ASN A 63 21.62 -18.21 7.60
CA ASN A 63 21.86 -18.32 6.15
C ASN A 63 20.59 -17.99 5.34
N LEU A 64 19.79 -17.04 5.81
CA LEU A 64 18.56 -16.63 5.13
C LEU A 64 18.87 -15.52 4.11
N ASP A 65 18.73 -15.82 2.82
CA ASP A 65 18.98 -14.85 1.74
C ASP A 65 17.78 -13.95 1.49
N TYR A 66 16.58 -14.49 1.61
CA TYR A 66 15.32 -13.79 1.25
C TYR A 66 14.22 -14.02 2.26
N ILE A 67 13.35 -13.03 2.44
CA ILE A 67 12.11 -13.11 3.20
C ILE A 67 10.93 -12.79 2.30
N GLN A 68 9.95 -13.68 2.22
CA GLN A 68 8.66 -13.39 1.60
C GLN A 68 7.71 -12.80 2.64
N PHE A 69 7.33 -11.54 2.46
CA PHE A 69 6.27 -10.92 3.21
C PHE A 69 4.93 -11.19 2.53
N VAL A 70 3.88 -11.43 3.33
CA VAL A 70 2.52 -11.72 2.86
C VAL A 70 1.53 -11.17 3.87
N ASP A 71 0.53 -10.43 3.40
CA ASP A 71 -0.57 -9.99 4.23
C ASP A 71 -1.46 -11.19 4.63
N GLY A 72 -2.01 -11.20 5.84
CA GLY A 72 -2.73 -12.35 6.39
C GLY A 72 -4.06 -12.68 5.69
N ASP A 73 -4.54 -11.80 4.81
CA ASP A 73 -5.72 -11.98 3.96
C ASP A 73 -5.34 -12.30 2.48
N CYS A 74 -4.08 -12.69 2.25
CA CYS A 74 -3.56 -13.07 0.95
C CYS A 74 -3.31 -14.58 0.84
N ILE A 75 -3.50 -15.12 -0.37
CA ILE A 75 -3.13 -16.47 -0.76
C ILE A 75 -2.04 -16.38 -1.82
N ILE A 76 -0.90 -17.02 -1.58
CA ILE A 76 0.22 -17.06 -2.52
C ILE A 76 -0.08 -18.09 -3.63
N TYR A 77 0.21 -17.73 -4.88
CA TYR A 77 0.25 -18.69 -5.98
C TYR A 77 1.39 -19.68 -5.81
N SER A 78 1.13 -20.95 -6.07
CA SER A 78 2.07 -22.06 -5.78
C SER A 78 3.39 -21.97 -6.53
N ASP A 79 3.41 -21.37 -7.71
CA ASP A 79 4.59 -21.19 -8.56
C ASP A 79 5.37 -19.89 -8.28
N TRP A 80 4.76 -18.96 -7.53
CA TRP A 80 5.38 -17.69 -7.19
C TRP A 80 6.72 -17.81 -6.47
N PRO A 81 6.86 -18.60 -5.38
CA PRO A 81 8.12 -18.66 -4.64
C PRO A 81 9.30 -19.09 -5.53
N LYS A 82 9.07 -20.03 -6.45
CA LYS A 82 10.11 -20.45 -7.40
C LYS A 82 10.48 -19.33 -8.35
N LYS A 83 9.51 -18.69 -9.02
CA LYS A 83 9.74 -17.59 -9.97
C LYS A 83 10.47 -16.42 -9.31
N ALA A 84 10.06 -16.06 -8.10
CA ALA A 84 10.67 -14.96 -7.35
C ALA A 84 12.13 -15.27 -6.97
N ASN A 85 12.38 -16.49 -6.46
CA ASN A 85 13.72 -16.94 -6.09
C ASN A 85 14.65 -17.04 -7.30
N ASP A 86 14.19 -17.60 -8.42
CA ASP A 86 14.97 -17.70 -9.66
C ASP A 86 15.37 -16.30 -10.16
N PHE A 87 14.44 -15.33 -10.11
CA PHE A 87 14.76 -13.94 -10.46
C PHE A 87 15.81 -13.34 -9.53
N MET A 88 15.63 -13.45 -8.23
CA MET A 88 16.53 -12.84 -7.24
C MET A 88 17.94 -13.43 -7.26
N ASN A 89 18.08 -14.73 -7.54
CA ASN A 89 19.38 -15.39 -7.67
C ASN A 89 20.15 -14.93 -8.91
N GLY A 90 19.45 -14.64 -10.00
CA GLY A 90 20.04 -14.11 -11.22
C GLY A 90 20.31 -12.60 -11.22
N ASN A 91 19.83 -11.86 -10.20
CA ASN A 91 19.83 -10.40 -10.20
C ASN A 91 20.22 -9.84 -8.84
N ILE A 92 21.53 -9.70 -8.61
CA ILE A 92 22.09 -9.34 -7.29
C ILE A 92 21.86 -7.88 -6.88
N ASP A 93 21.58 -6.99 -7.81
CA ASP A 93 21.32 -5.55 -7.61
C ASP A 93 19.83 -5.25 -7.27
N TYR A 94 18.99 -6.27 -7.23
CA TYR A 94 17.60 -6.13 -6.81
C TYR A 94 17.41 -6.48 -5.33
N ALA A 95 16.84 -5.52 -4.60
CA ALA A 95 16.44 -5.71 -3.21
C ALA A 95 15.10 -6.43 -3.10
N ILE A 96 14.18 -6.14 -4.01
CA ILE A 96 12.79 -6.60 -3.95
C ILE A 96 12.35 -7.11 -5.31
N VAL A 97 11.64 -8.23 -5.30
CA VAL A 97 10.82 -8.68 -6.41
C VAL A 97 9.37 -8.85 -5.96
N CYS A 98 8.44 -8.34 -6.75
CA CYS A 98 7.01 -8.55 -6.58
C CYS A 98 6.36 -9.01 -7.89
N GLY A 99 5.17 -9.57 -7.79
CA GLY A 99 4.36 -10.03 -8.90
C GLY A 99 3.01 -9.31 -8.94
N ARG A 100 2.09 -9.85 -9.71
CA ARG A 100 0.70 -9.40 -9.78
C ARG A 100 -0.05 -9.81 -8.51
N ARG A 101 -0.54 -8.85 -7.76
CA ARG A 101 -1.58 -9.05 -6.75
C ARG A 101 -2.93 -8.95 -7.45
N ARG A 102 -3.81 -9.92 -7.25
CA ARG A 102 -5.17 -9.93 -7.80
C ARG A 102 -6.20 -9.83 -6.70
N GLU A 103 -7.29 -9.16 -6.99
CA GLU A 103 -8.47 -9.24 -6.14
C GLU A 103 -9.11 -10.64 -6.25
N ARG A 104 -9.43 -11.21 -5.09
CA ARG A 104 -10.01 -12.56 -5.02
C ARG A 104 -11.46 -12.61 -5.47
N TYR A 105 -12.21 -11.54 -5.20
CA TYR A 105 -13.65 -11.43 -5.46
C TYR A 105 -13.98 -10.09 -6.15
N PRO A 106 -13.46 -9.85 -7.36
CA PRO A 106 -13.68 -8.57 -8.05
C PRO A 106 -15.14 -8.32 -8.38
N GLU A 107 -15.95 -9.39 -8.52
CA GLU A 107 -17.39 -9.32 -8.80
C GLU A 107 -18.23 -8.86 -7.60
N ASN A 108 -17.74 -8.96 -6.38
CA ASN A 108 -18.50 -8.62 -5.16
C ASN A 108 -18.82 -7.13 -5.05
N SER A 109 -18.00 -6.27 -5.65
CA SER A 109 -18.28 -4.84 -5.69
C SER A 109 -17.44 -4.11 -6.74
N ILE A 110 -17.90 -2.94 -7.15
CA ILE A 110 -17.12 -2.04 -8.00
C ILE A 110 -15.82 -1.59 -7.30
N TYR A 111 -15.81 -1.51 -5.97
CA TYR A 111 -14.63 -1.11 -5.20
C TYR A 111 -13.55 -2.20 -5.19
N ASN A 112 -13.95 -3.48 -5.14
CA ASN A 112 -13.02 -4.60 -5.32
C ASN A 112 -12.43 -4.59 -6.73
N GLN A 113 -13.23 -4.31 -7.77
CA GLN A 113 -12.71 -4.12 -9.14
C GLN A 113 -11.71 -2.97 -9.22
N LEU A 114 -11.97 -1.84 -8.52
CA LEU A 114 -11.02 -0.74 -8.46
C LEU A 114 -9.69 -1.15 -7.82
N CYS A 115 -9.73 -1.97 -6.77
CA CYS A 115 -8.52 -2.50 -6.15
C CYS A 115 -7.74 -3.39 -7.13
N ASP A 116 -8.42 -4.28 -7.86
CA ASP A 116 -7.76 -5.12 -8.86
C ASP A 116 -7.09 -4.30 -9.96
N ILE A 117 -7.75 -3.25 -10.45
CA ILE A 117 -7.21 -2.33 -11.46
C ILE A 117 -6.00 -1.54 -10.92
N GLU A 118 -6.05 -1.10 -9.66
CA GLU A 118 -4.97 -0.37 -8.99
C GLU A 118 -3.74 -1.25 -8.79
N TRP A 119 -3.93 -2.51 -8.43
CA TRP A 119 -2.84 -3.46 -8.22
C TRP A 119 -2.23 -4.00 -9.52
N ASP A 120 -2.88 -3.74 -10.68
CA ASP A 120 -2.31 -4.05 -11.97
C ASP A 120 -1.30 -3.00 -12.41
N THR A 121 -0.13 -3.09 -11.82
CA THR A 121 1.00 -2.21 -12.12
C THR A 121 1.80 -2.75 -13.31
N SER A 122 2.57 -1.88 -13.94
CA SER A 122 3.41 -2.26 -15.09
C SER A 122 4.51 -3.25 -14.70
N VAL A 123 4.75 -4.24 -15.55
CA VAL A 123 5.91 -5.12 -15.47
C VAL A 123 7.18 -4.32 -15.76
N GLY A 124 8.22 -4.52 -14.99
CA GLY A 124 9.47 -3.79 -15.14
C GLY A 124 10.04 -3.30 -13.81
N ASP A 125 10.99 -2.39 -13.88
CA ASP A 125 11.52 -1.73 -12.70
C ASP A 125 10.44 -0.84 -12.09
N ALA A 126 10.29 -0.94 -10.78
CA ALA A 126 9.24 -0.28 -10.02
C ALA A 126 9.82 0.67 -8.97
N LEU A 127 9.08 1.73 -8.65
CA LEU A 127 9.47 2.65 -7.57
C LEU A 127 9.09 2.11 -6.19
N ALA A 128 8.10 1.22 -6.12
CA ALA A 128 7.63 0.61 -4.87
C ALA A 128 6.91 -0.71 -5.15
N CYS A 129 6.77 -1.51 -4.10
CA CYS A 129 5.90 -2.68 -4.04
C CYS A 129 4.79 -2.46 -2.99
N GLY A 130 3.88 -3.42 -2.87
CA GLY A 130 2.93 -3.51 -1.77
C GLY A 130 3.46 -4.41 -0.63
N GLY A 131 2.58 -4.77 0.31
CA GLY A 131 2.91 -5.60 1.48
C GLY A 131 3.34 -7.02 1.15
N ASP A 132 2.94 -7.55 -0.01
CA ASP A 132 3.40 -8.85 -0.50
C ASP A 132 4.63 -8.65 -1.40
N ALA A 133 5.76 -9.20 -1.01
CA ALA A 133 6.99 -9.12 -1.81
C ALA A 133 8.05 -10.08 -1.27
N LEU A 134 8.95 -10.56 -2.14
CA LEU A 134 10.17 -11.25 -1.75
C LEU A 134 11.29 -10.21 -1.63
N ILE A 135 11.91 -10.13 -0.46
CA ILE A 135 12.90 -9.11 -0.12
C ILE A 135 14.23 -9.78 0.24
N ARG A 136 15.34 -9.25 -0.29
CA ARG A 136 16.71 -9.65 0.05
C ARG A 136 17.04 -9.19 1.47
N VAL A 137 17.49 -10.13 2.33
CA VAL A 137 17.78 -9.88 3.75
C VAL A 137 18.86 -8.80 3.91
N SER A 138 19.95 -8.87 3.14
CA SER A 138 21.02 -7.88 3.22
C SER A 138 20.56 -6.46 2.86
N ALA A 139 19.65 -6.32 1.90
CA ALA A 139 19.06 -5.03 1.53
C ALA A 139 18.10 -4.52 2.61
N PHE A 140 17.27 -5.42 3.18
CA PHE A 140 16.36 -5.10 4.28
C PHE A 140 17.11 -4.59 5.50
N GLN A 141 18.19 -5.28 5.91
CA GLN A 141 19.04 -4.87 7.02
C GLN A 141 19.77 -3.56 6.77
N GLN A 142 20.19 -3.29 5.51
CA GLN A 142 20.91 -2.05 5.17
C GLN A 142 20.05 -0.78 5.34
N VAL A 143 18.74 -0.93 5.38
CA VAL A 143 17.79 0.18 5.59
C VAL A 143 17.02 0.06 6.91
N ASP A 144 17.46 -0.81 7.82
CA ASP A 144 16.83 -1.06 9.13
C ASP A 144 15.34 -1.43 9.03
N GLY A 145 14.96 -2.18 7.98
CA GLY A 145 13.60 -2.63 7.77
C GLY A 145 12.59 -1.52 7.48
N TYR A 146 11.36 -1.72 7.94
CA TYR A 146 10.26 -0.75 7.83
C TYR A 146 10.33 0.31 8.93
N ASP A 147 9.89 1.55 8.65
CA ASP A 147 9.71 2.58 9.67
C ASP A 147 8.46 2.28 10.51
N GLU A 148 8.66 1.89 11.76
CA GLU A 148 7.61 1.47 12.70
C GLU A 148 6.70 2.63 13.13
N GLY A 149 7.14 3.87 12.98
CA GLY A 149 6.33 5.06 13.24
C GLY A 149 5.24 5.31 12.22
N LEU A 150 5.30 4.65 11.06
CA LEU A 150 4.31 4.81 10.01
C LEU A 150 3.08 3.93 10.26
N ILE A 151 1.90 4.54 10.22
CA ILE A 151 0.63 3.81 10.30
C ILE A 151 0.10 3.36 8.92
N ALA A 152 0.71 3.86 7.85
CA ALA A 152 0.42 3.51 6.46
C ALA A 152 1.51 4.05 5.53
N GLY A 153 1.77 3.35 4.42
CA GLY A 153 2.77 3.75 3.43
C GLY A 153 4.19 3.31 3.79
N GLU A 154 4.32 2.37 4.69
CA GLU A 154 5.59 1.80 5.15
C GLU A 154 6.35 1.10 4.01
N GLU A 155 5.65 0.42 3.09
CA GLU A 155 6.28 -0.28 1.98
C GLU A 155 6.89 0.70 0.94
N PRO A 156 6.15 1.71 0.41
CA PRO A 156 6.77 2.66 -0.50
C PRO A 156 7.84 3.53 0.17
N GLU A 157 7.77 3.76 1.47
CA GLU A 157 8.80 4.47 2.23
C GLU A 157 10.08 3.65 2.31
N MET A 158 10.02 2.38 2.69
CA MET A 158 11.16 1.48 2.69
C MET A 158 11.76 1.34 1.28
N CYS A 159 10.92 1.19 0.26
CA CYS A 159 11.35 1.15 -1.13
C CYS A 159 12.09 2.43 -1.54
N PHE A 160 11.67 3.58 -1.05
CA PHE A 160 12.39 4.84 -1.26
C PHE A 160 13.81 4.78 -0.65
N ARG A 161 13.96 4.37 0.64
CA ARG A 161 15.27 4.24 1.28
C ARG A 161 16.19 3.24 0.56
N LEU A 162 15.63 2.12 0.08
CA LEU A 162 16.36 1.15 -0.73
C LEU A 162 16.90 1.78 -2.03
N ARG A 163 16.08 2.58 -2.75
CA ARG A 163 16.52 3.25 -3.98
C ARG A 163 17.62 4.29 -3.73
N ILE A 164 17.56 5.03 -2.61
CA ILE A 164 18.65 5.94 -2.20
C ILE A 164 19.95 5.17 -2.01
N LYS A 165 19.88 3.93 -1.53
CA LYS A 165 21.04 3.01 -1.43
C LYS A 165 21.39 2.32 -2.76
N LYS A 166 20.76 2.72 -3.88
CA LYS A 166 20.97 2.20 -5.24
C LYS A 166 20.43 0.80 -5.48
N TRP A 167 19.66 0.24 -4.59
CA TRP A 167 18.93 -0.99 -4.83
C TRP A 167 17.80 -0.79 -5.84
N LYS A 168 17.53 -1.83 -6.64
CA LYS A 168 16.42 -1.88 -7.59
C LYS A 168 15.25 -2.69 -7.03
N ILE A 169 14.06 -2.40 -7.54
CA ILE A 169 12.81 -3.09 -7.24
C ILE A 169 12.21 -3.55 -8.55
N ARG A 170 11.80 -4.81 -8.65
CA ARG A 170 11.27 -5.38 -9.88
C ARG A 170 9.86 -5.92 -9.68
N ARG A 171 8.97 -5.56 -10.60
CA ARG A 171 7.70 -6.22 -10.81
C ARG A 171 7.86 -7.18 -12.00
N ILE A 172 7.83 -8.50 -11.74
CA ILE A 172 7.92 -9.53 -12.79
C ILE A 172 6.53 -9.92 -13.31
N ASP A 173 6.48 -10.47 -14.53
CA ASP A 173 5.24 -10.94 -15.14
C ASP A 173 4.86 -12.32 -14.58
N ALA A 174 4.34 -12.31 -13.37
CA ALA A 174 3.88 -13.51 -12.67
C ALA A 174 2.76 -13.13 -11.69
N ASP A 175 1.74 -13.96 -11.57
CA ASP A 175 0.75 -13.85 -10.49
C ASP A 175 1.44 -14.20 -9.16
N MET A 176 1.25 -13.35 -8.16
CA MET A 176 1.90 -13.47 -6.85
C MET A 176 0.92 -13.87 -5.77
N THR A 177 -0.12 -13.06 -5.59
CA THR A 177 -1.10 -13.27 -4.51
C THR A 177 -2.52 -12.98 -4.96
N LEU A 178 -3.47 -13.74 -4.38
CA LEU A 178 -4.89 -13.42 -4.34
C LEU A 178 -5.17 -12.72 -3.01
N HIS A 179 -5.71 -11.52 -3.05
CA HIS A 179 -6.01 -10.70 -1.89
C HIS A 179 -7.52 -10.43 -1.82
N ASP A 180 -8.11 -10.55 -0.64
CA ASP A 180 -9.49 -10.16 -0.40
C ASP A 180 -9.53 -8.72 0.13
N ALA A 181 -9.80 -7.75 -0.75
CA ALA A 181 -9.94 -6.35 -0.37
C ALA A 181 -11.11 -6.13 0.59
N ALA A 182 -12.18 -6.93 0.46
CA ALA A 182 -13.41 -6.87 1.26
C ALA A 182 -14.03 -5.45 1.33
N ILE A 183 -13.91 -4.68 0.24
CA ILE A 183 -14.45 -3.31 0.14
C ILE A 183 -15.76 -3.37 -0.61
N VAL A 184 -16.88 -3.39 0.12
CA VAL A 184 -18.21 -3.52 -0.46
C VAL A 184 -19.07 -2.26 -0.29
N ARG A 185 -18.60 -1.27 0.47
CA ARG A 185 -19.33 -0.04 0.78
C ARG A 185 -18.50 1.19 0.47
N PHE A 186 -19.15 2.27 0.06
CA PHE A 186 -18.53 3.57 -0.20
C PHE A 186 -17.69 4.08 0.99
N GLY A 187 -18.19 3.95 2.22
CA GLY A 187 -17.47 4.39 3.42
C GLY A 187 -16.13 3.67 3.62
N GLN A 188 -16.02 2.38 3.28
CA GLN A 188 -14.77 1.62 3.34
C GLN A 188 -13.76 2.16 2.30
N TRP A 189 -14.22 2.38 1.06
CA TRP A 189 -13.40 2.98 0.02
C TRP A 189 -12.96 4.40 0.41
N TRP A 190 -13.87 5.21 0.96
CA TRP A 190 -13.57 6.56 1.45
C TRP A 190 -12.47 6.56 2.53
N ASN A 191 -12.59 5.68 3.53
CA ASN A 191 -11.60 5.56 4.59
C ASN A 191 -10.26 5.02 4.06
N ARG A 192 -10.27 4.10 3.09
CA ARG A 192 -9.05 3.63 2.41
C ARG A 192 -8.35 4.79 1.70
N ALA A 193 -9.09 5.63 0.97
CA ALA A 193 -8.55 6.81 0.32
C ALA A 193 -8.03 7.85 1.33
N LYS A 194 -8.74 8.06 2.45
CA LYS A 194 -8.28 8.91 3.55
C LYS A 194 -6.96 8.41 4.16
N ARG A 195 -6.83 7.09 4.36
CA ARG A 195 -5.59 6.47 4.82
C ARG A 195 -4.44 6.71 3.84
N ALA A 196 -4.68 6.60 2.53
CA ALA A 196 -3.69 6.90 1.50
C ALA A 196 -3.21 8.37 1.57
N GLY A 197 -4.12 9.33 1.76
CA GLY A 197 -3.75 10.73 1.94
C GLY A 197 -2.88 10.98 3.16
N TYR A 198 -3.17 10.30 4.28
CA TYR A 198 -2.33 10.34 5.48
C TYR A 198 -0.92 9.79 5.17
N ALA A 199 -0.84 8.64 4.48
CA ALA A 199 0.43 8.03 4.08
C ALA A 199 1.26 8.93 3.16
N TYR A 200 0.62 9.61 2.20
CA TYR A 200 1.33 10.56 1.33
C TYR A 200 1.88 11.76 2.10
N ALA A 201 1.11 12.30 3.04
CA ALA A 201 1.56 13.41 3.87
C ALA A 201 2.71 13.01 4.80
N SER A 202 2.65 11.85 5.46
CA SER A 202 3.73 11.36 6.32
C SER A 202 5.01 11.08 5.53
N SER A 203 4.91 10.41 4.39
CA SER A 203 6.07 10.18 3.52
C SER A 203 6.65 11.48 2.94
N CYS A 204 5.80 12.44 2.58
CA CYS A 204 6.23 13.76 2.13
C CYS A 204 6.94 14.53 3.25
N TYR A 205 6.45 14.46 4.47
CA TYR A 205 7.08 15.09 5.63
C TYR A 205 8.48 14.54 5.90
N LEU A 206 8.65 13.22 5.81
CA LEU A 206 9.93 12.57 6.02
C LEU A 206 10.94 12.81 4.88
N HIS A 207 10.48 12.79 3.62
CA HIS A 207 11.36 12.70 2.45
C HIS A 207 11.04 13.71 1.33
N GLY A 208 10.06 14.59 1.51
CA GLY A 208 9.60 15.51 0.46
C GLY A 208 10.61 16.54 -0.01
N LEU A 209 11.62 16.84 0.82
CA LEU A 209 12.72 17.77 0.49
C LEU A 209 13.97 17.02 -0.03
N THR A 210 13.89 15.75 -0.31
CA THR A 210 14.98 14.97 -0.91
C THR A 210 15.04 15.17 -2.43
N VAL A 211 16.12 14.69 -3.05
CA VAL A 211 16.33 14.80 -4.52
C VAL A 211 15.17 14.18 -5.33
N GLU A 212 14.55 13.11 -4.85
CA GLU A 212 13.40 12.47 -5.51
C GLU A 212 12.07 13.22 -5.28
N VAL A 213 12.04 14.22 -4.38
CA VAL A 213 10.82 14.99 -4.04
C VAL A 213 9.65 14.04 -3.69
N PHE A 214 9.95 13.05 -2.83
CA PHE A 214 9.08 11.90 -2.58
C PHE A 214 7.71 12.32 -2.05
N LYS A 215 6.65 11.92 -2.77
CA LYS A 215 5.24 12.20 -2.46
C LYS A 215 4.79 13.67 -2.43
N LEU A 216 5.68 14.65 -2.66
CA LEU A 216 5.29 16.06 -2.67
C LEU A 216 4.28 16.37 -3.78
N LYS A 217 4.50 15.83 -4.99
CA LYS A 217 3.56 16.02 -6.11
C LYS A 217 2.17 15.45 -5.82
N ASP A 218 2.10 14.31 -5.12
CA ASP A 218 0.84 13.70 -4.69
C ASP A 218 0.10 14.63 -3.71
N VAL A 219 0.80 15.12 -2.68
CA VAL A 219 0.23 16.04 -1.68
C VAL A 219 -0.23 17.35 -2.31
N LEU A 220 0.61 17.97 -3.16
CA LEU A 220 0.25 19.19 -3.88
C LEU A 220 -0.98 19.00 -4.78
N SER A 221 -1.04 17.87 -5.50
CA SER A 221 -2.21 17.53 -6.33
C SER A 221 -3.47 17.35 -5.48
N ILE A 222 -3.36 16.73 -4.30
CA ILE A 222 -4.50 16.56 -3.38
C ILE A 222 -5.00 17.94 -2.91
N VAL A 223 -4.10 18.78 -2.41
CA VAL A 223 -4.46 20.13 -1.92
C VAL A 223 -5.05 20.98 -3.04
N PHE A 224 -4.45 20.96 -4.23
CA PHE A 224 -4.92 21.72 -5.40
C PHE A 224 -6.36 21.34 -5.76
N TRP A 225 -6.63 20.06 -5.99
CA TRP A 225 -7.96 19.62 -6.44
C TRP A 225 -9.02 19.63 -5.35
N ALA A 226 -8.68 19.34 -4.09
CA ALA A 226 -9.66 19.28 -3.00
C ALA A 226 -9.90 20.61 -2.30
N THR A 227 -8.98 21.60 -2.45
CA THR A 227 -9.07 22.84 -1.70
C THR A 227 -8.90 24.08 -2.59
N CYS A 228 -7.78 24.21 -3.34
CA CYS A 228 -7.51 25.44 -4.09
C CYS A 228 -8.58 25.70 -5.17
N ILE A 229 -8.96 24.69 -5.95
CA ILE A 229 -9.98 24.84 -6.98
C ILE A 229 -11.37 25.17 -6.41
N PRO A 230 -11.91 24.42 -5.41
CA PRO A 230 -13.21 24.77 -4.81
C PRO A 230 -13.21 26.16 -4.18
N LEU A 231 -12.16 26.56 -3.46
CA LEU A 231 -12.08 27.89 -2.85
C LEU A 231 -12.04 28.99 -3.90
N LEU A 232 -11.27 28.82 -4.95
CA LEU A 232 -11.22 29.79 -6.05
C LEU A 232 -12.61 29.96 -6.69
N ILE A 233 -13.29 28.84 -6.98
CA ILE A 233 -14.65 28.88 -7.57
C ILE A 233 -15.61 29.56 -6.61
N ALA A 234 -15.54 29.25 -5.29
CA ALA A 234 -16.39 29.88 -4.30
C ALA A 234 -16.18 31.40 -4.21
N LEU A 235 -14.93 31.86 -4.20
CA LEU A 235 -14.58 33.29 -4.21
C LEU A 235 -15.10 33.99 -5.48
N LEU A 236 -14.92 33.38 -6.66
CA LEU A 236 -15.42 33.95 -7.90
C LEU A 236 -16.97 33.96 -7.93
N ALA A 237 -17.62 32.94 -7.37
CA ALA A 237 -19.07 32.85 -7.32
C ALA A 237 -19.70 33.89 -6.38
N VAL A 238 -18.97 34.35 -5.34
CA VAL A 238 -19.39 35.50 -4.51
C VAL A 238 -19.42 36.77 -5.35
N TYR A 239 -18.46 36.96 -6.25
CA TYR A 239 -18.43 38.10 -7.16
C TYR A 239 -19.51 37.99 -8.24
N ASN A 240 -19.63 36.82 -8.91
CA ASN A 240 -20.68 36.56 -9.88
C ASN A 240 -21.04 35.05 -9.89
N PRO A 241 -22.34 34.70 -9.59
CA PRO A 241 -22.78 33.31 -9.53
C PRO A 241 -22.53 32.48 -10.80
N ILE A 242 -22.34 33.10 -11.96
CA ILE A 242 -22.02 32.37 -13.21
C ILE A 242 -20.77 31.53 -13.10
N PHE A 243 -19.81 31.92 -12.23
CA PHE A 243 -18.57 31.16 -12.05
C PHE A 243 -18.76 29.77 -11.41
N VAL A 244 -19.97 29.45 -10.90
CA VAL A 244 -20.32 28.09 -10.49
C VAL A 244 -20.16 27.10 -11.66
N VAL A 245 -20.31 27.56 -12.91
CA VAL A 245 -20.07 26.74 -14.11
C VAL A 245 -18.66 26.15 -14.14
N LEU A 246 -17.66 26.78 -13.48
CA LEU A 246 -16.31 26.27 -13.39
C LEU A 246 -16.21 24.92 -12.64
N LEU A 247 -17.25 24.52 -11.89
CA LEU A 247 -17.32 23.16 -11.33
C LEU A 247 -17.31 22.07 -12.41
N LEU A 248 -17.62 22.41 -13.66
CA LEU A 248 -17.47 21.51 -14.81
C LEU A 248 -16.03 21.02 -15.02
N VAL A 249 -15.03 21.66 -14.39
CA VAL A 249 -13.64 21.17 -14.40
C VAL A 249 -13.54 19.75 -13.87
N TYR A 250 -14.36 19.35 -12.90
CA TYR A 250 -14.34 18.00 -12.33
C TYR A 250 -14.84 16.92 -13.29
N PRO A 251 -16.04 17.02 -13.90
CA PRO A 251 -16.45 16.05 -14.91
C PRO A 251 -15.49 16.05 -16.12
N LEU A 252 -14.96 17.20 -16.54
CA LEU A 252 -13.94 17.24 -17.59
C LEU A 252 -12.65 16.49 -17.18
N GLN A 253 -12.23 16.63 -15.93
CA GLN A 253 -11.10 15.87 -15.40
C GLN A 253 -11.40 14.36 -15.36
N VAL A 254 -12.61 13.95 -15.01
CA VAL A 254 -13.03 12.53 -15.09
C VAL A 254 -12.91 12.02 -16.52
N LEU A 255 -13.42 12.76 -17.51
CA LEU A 255 -13.32 12.37 -18.92
C LEU A 255 -11.86 12.29 -19.39
N LYS A 256 -11.02 13.25 -19.00
CA LYS A 256 -9.56 13.22 -19.27
C LYS A 256 -8.91 11.97 -18.68
N VAL A 257 -9.17 11.65 -17.42
CA VAL A 257 -8.61 10.47 -16.75
C VAL A 257 -9.12 9.19 -17.42
N ALA A 258 -10.40 9.11 -17.77
CA ALA A 258 -10.97 7.99 -18.50
C ALA A 258 -10.27 7.79 -19.85
N TRP A 259 -10.06 8.86 -20.60
CA TRP A 259 -9.35 8.82 -21.89
C TRP A 259 -7.89 8.35 -21.73
N LEU A 260 -7.16 8.83 -20.72
CA LEU A 260 -5.79 8.41 -20.43
C LEU A 260 -5.69 6.92 -20.05
N ASN A 261 -6.69 6.38 -19.38
CA ASN A 261 -6.72 4.97 -18.97
C ASN A 261 -7.39 4.02 -19.99
N ARG A 262 -7.76 4.50 -21.19
CA ARG A 262 -8.42 3.66 -22.21
C ARG A 262 -7.60 2.44 -22.64
N HIS A 263 -6.27 2.50 -22.51
CA HIS A 263 -5.35 1.42 -22.83
C HIS A 263 -5.55 0.18 -21.92
N LYS A 264 -6.11 0.34 -20.72
CA LYS A 264 -6.42 -0.78 -19.82
C LYS A 264 -7.55 -1.68 -20.32
N LYS A 265 -8.22 -1.32 -21.42
CA LYS A 265 -9.31 -2.08 -22.07
C LYS A 265 -10.44 -2.50 -21.12
N LEU A 266 -10.69 -1.71 -20.09
CA LEU A 266 -11.81 -1.89 -19.17
C LEU A 266 -13.12 -1.54 -19.91
N GLY A 267 -14.23 -2.20 -19.58
CA GLY A 267 -15.54 -1.81 -20.12
C GLY A 267 -15.89 -0.34 -19.76
N PHE A 268 -16.69 0.34 -20.61
CA PHE A 268 -17.00 1.77 -20.47
C PHE A 268 -17.40 2.19 -19.05
N ARG A 269 -18.30 1.43 -18.43
CA ARG A 269 -18.79 1.72 -17.05
C ARG A 269 -17.64 1.66 -16.04
N VAL A 270 -16.81 0.63 -16.10
CA VAL A 270 -15.68 0.45 -15.19
C VAL A 270 -14.63 1.53 -15.39
N THR A 271 -14.32 1.89 -16.64
CA THR A 271 -13.39 3.00 -16.98
C THR A 271 -13.88 4.32 -16.39
N LEU A 272 -15.16 4.64 -16.56
CA LEU A 272 -15.73 5.89 -16.06
C LEU A 272 -15.73 5.91 -14.53
N PHE A 273 -16.11 4.79 -13.89
CA PHE A 273 -16.13 4.69 -12.44
C PHE A 273 -14.70 4.76 -11.85
N HIS A 274 -13.73 4.11 -12.48
CA HIS A 274 -12.31 4.21 -12.11
C HIS A 274 -11.80 5.65 -12.23
N ALA A 275 -12.11 6.33 -13.33
CA ALA A 275 -11.73 7.72 -13.51
C ALA A 275 -12.40 8.65 -12.47
N ALA A 276 -13.70 8.47 -12.21
CA ALA A 276 -14.42 9.20 -11.18
C ALA A 276 -13.84 8.97 -9.79
N SER A 277 -13.50 7.71 -9.46
CA SER A 277 -12.90 7.37 -8.17
C SER A 277 -11.56 8.08 -7.94
N ILE A 278 -10.72 8.22 -8.96
CA ILE A 278 -9.43 8.96 -8.87
C ILE A 278 -9.66 10.45 -8.57
N VAL A 279 -10.66 11.05 -9.21
CA VAL A 279 -10.99 12.47 -8.99
C VAL A 279 -11.62 12.66 -7.61
N ILE A 280 -12.62 11.84 -7.25
CA ILE A 280 -13.33 11.93 -5.96
C ILE A 280 -12.38 11.60 -4.79
N ALA A 281 -11.42 10.70 -4.96
CA ALA A 281 -10.47 10.34 -3.91
C ALA A 281 -9.68 11.54 -3.35
N LYS A 282 -9.56 12.64 -4.11
CA LYS A 282 -8.84 13.84 -3.63
C LYS A 282 -9.42 14.41 -2.35
N TRP A 283 -10.74 14.33 -2.12
CA TRP A 283 -11.37 14.83 -0.89
C TRP A 283 -11.05 13.97 0.34
N PRO A 284 -11.30 12.65 0.36
CA PRO A 284 -10.88 11.84 1.50
C PRO A 284 -9.37 11.83 1.69
N GLN A 285 -8.57 11.86 0.63
CA GLN A 285 -7.11 12.01 0.73
C GLN A 285 -6.73 13.34 1.43
N PHE A 286 -7.39 14.44 1.08
CA PHE A 286 -7.18 15.72 1.75
C PHE A 286 -7.50 15.66 3.25
N LEU A 287 -8.60 15.01 3.64
CA LEU A 287 -8.89 14.78 5.06
C LEU A 287 -7.78 13.96 5.75
N GLY A 288 -7.14 13.05 5.03
CA GLY A 288 -5.97 12.31 5.51
C GLY A 288 -4.76 13.21 5.71
N VAL A 289 -4.47 14.10 4.76
CA VAL A 289 -3.38 15.10 4.83
C VAL A 289 -3.60 16.03 6.04
N VAL A 290 -4.81 16.57 6.20
CA VAL A 290 -5.17 17.43 7.34
C VAL A 290 -5.02 16.68 8.66
N LYS A 291 -5.49 15.42 8.74
CA LYS A 291 -5.33 14.57 9.94
C LYS A 291 -3.87 14.37 10.31
N PHE A 292 -3.00 14.12 9.32
CA PHE A 292 -1.56 14.00 9.54
C PHE A 292 -0.98 15.32 10.08
N GLY A 293 -1.24 16.45 9.41
CA GLY A 293 -0.74 17.76 9.84
C GLY A 293 -1.20 18.10 11.26
N PHE A 294 -2.46 17.84 11.60
CA PHE A 294 -2.98 18.04 12.94
C PHE A 294 -2.27 17.15 13.98
N ASN A 295 -2.09 15.87 13.69
CA ASN A 295 -1.39 14.96 14.59
C ASN A 295 0.07 15.40 14.82
N THR A 296 0.77 15.80 13.78
CA THR A 296 2.16 16.29 13.86
C THR A 296 2.25 17.56 14.67
N LEU A 297 1.35 18.53 14.44
CA LEU A 297 1.34 19.81 15.13
C LEU A 297 1.08 19.67 16.64
N PHE A 298 0.22 18.72 17.03
CA PHE A 298 -0.14 18.50 18.44
C PHE A 298 0.61 17.34 19.10
N GLY A 299 1.67 16.82 18.48
CA GLY A 299 2.49 15.73 19.04
C GLY A 299 1.70 14.44 19.29
N ARG A 300 0.60 14.19 18.54
CA ARG A 300 -0.25 13.01 18.71
C ARG A 300 0.26 11.86 17.86
N SER A 301 0.43 10.69 18.47
CA SER A 301 0.71 9.47 17.69
C SER A 301 -0.45 9.17 16.73
N GLY A 302 -0.14 8.84 15.50
CA GLY A 302 -1.14 8.42 14.51
C GLY A 302 -1.85 7.15 14.96
N ARG A 303 -3.19 7.16 14.96
CA ARG A 303 -3.98 5.93 15.14
C ARG A 303 -4.29 5.34 13.77
N LEU A 304 -4.25 4.01 13.66
CA LEU A 304 -4.59 3.29 12.44
C LEU A 304 -5.98 3.75 11.92
N ILE A 305 -6.05 4.05 10.61
CA ILE A 305 -7.32 4.33 9.93
C ILE A 305 -7.82 3.01 9.37
N GLU A 306 -8.77 2.40 10.06
CA GLU A 306 -9.40 1.15 9.65
C GLU A 306 -10.42 1.43 8.53
N TYR A 307 -10.54 0.48 7.57
CA TYR A 307 -11.49 0.57 6.45
C TYR A 307 -12.16 -0.77 6.13
N LYS A 308 -11.72 -1.88 6.77
CA LYS A 308 -12.35 -3.20 6.68
C LYS A 308 -13.28 -3.44 7.85
#